data_69708c6207b4dab604cb5342e2ec523a
#
_entry.id   69708c6207b4dab604cb5342e2ec523a
#
_cell.length_a   1.000
_cell.length_b   1.000
_cell.length_c   1.000
_cell.angle_alpha   90.00
_cell.angle_beta   90.00
_cell.angle_gamma   90.00
#
_symmetry.space_group_name_H-M   'P 1'
#
loop_
_entity.id
_entity.type
_entity.pdbx_description
1 polymer ?
#
loop_
_entity_poly.entity_id
_entity_poly.type
_entity_poly.pdbx_seq_one_letter_code
_entity_poly.pdbx_strand_id
1 'polypeptide(L)'
;MSRSGVFFASLLVSLGRPTWWLLALAGFLARGGIVLAVVPIVNLPSPLALSNIVAPVIVPLALGHVDEGVFVAIAIVVAGLLAWLIAGGLIGAATDLALIRDGLAAAIEEGVAGRVWGAAADRSEVWPDGRGGGRLVARILAVRLLAHLPFAIALAIGSVAIVQVAYAELTRPAGVDTPLVLRVAAAATGPIIAIVVAWFVGELAGGIAARRIVLVGDGILAALAAAVVGLVRTPRSTVVPGLVTTISLALILGATLGGARVAWLRADSALTNPRMDPSTLVITLAALVAIWLAALSLIGVLTASRSAALTFEAIRASTRRVEISAPSGESGDIVDGTFGASTHHRPGDRPLGDDGGSL
;
A
#
# COMPACT_ATOMS: atom_id res chain seq x y z
N MET A 1 13.72 21.87 4.43
CA MET A 1 14.24 20.65 3.75
C MET A 1 13.86 20.65 2.28
N SER A 2 14.75 20.26 1.37
CA SER A 2 14.45 20.02 -0.04
C SER A 2 13.53 18.79 -0.18
N ARG A 3 12.84 18.62 -1.31
CA ARG A 3 11.97 17.44 -1.52
C ARG A 3 12.74 16.12 -1.57
N SER A 4 13.94 16.13 -2.13
CA SER A 4 14.87 14.99 -2.07
C SER A 4 15.26 14.65 -0.63
N GLY A 5 15.42 15.64 0.24
CA GLY A 5 15.70 15.43 1.65
C GLY A 5 14.59 14.68 2.39
N VAL A 6 13.30 14.88 2.03
CA VAL A 6 12.17 14.17 2.65
C VAL A 6 12.18 12.69 2.27
N PHE A 7 12.46 12.36 1.01
CA PHE A 7 12.55 10.96 0.57
C PHE A 7 13.72 10.24 1.26
N PHE A 8 14.90 10.85 1.30
CA PHE A 8 16.04 10.28 2.02
C PHE A 8 15.80 10.15 3.52
N ALA A 9 15.19 11.15 4.16
CA ALA A 9 14.82 11.07 5.57
C ALA A 9 13.82 9.91 5.81
N SER A 10 12.81 9.75 4.97
CA SER A 10 11.85 8.66 5.10
C SER A 10 12.50 7.28 4.93
N LEU A 11 13.49 7.16 4.05
CA LEU A 11 14.24 5.92 3.87
C LEU A 11 15.11 5.62 5.09
N LEU A 12 15.87 6.61 5.59
CA LEU A 12 16.72 6.44 6.76
C LEU A 12 15.92 6.11 8.03
N VAL A 13 14.82 6.83 8.27
CA VAL A 13 13.91 6.55 9.39
C VAL A 13 13.31 5.15 9.27
N SER A 14 12.91 4.74 8.07
CA SER A 14 12.40 3.39 7.85
C SER A 14 13.46 2.33 8.09
N LEU A 15 14.70 2.53 7.65
CA LEU A 15 15.81 1.59 7.87
C LEU A 15 16.09 1.38 9.36
N GLY A 16 15.98 2.42 10.17
CA GLY A 16 16.19 2.36 11.62
C GLY A 16 15.05 1.70 12.41
N ARG A 17 13.88 1.40 11.77
CA ARG A 17 12.70 0.89 12.46
C ARG A 17 12.21 -0.43 11.86
N PRO A 18 12.77 -1.60 12.28
CA PRO A 18 12.42 -2.91 11.71
C PRO A 18 10.92 -3.25 11.84
N THR A 19 10.24 -2.76 12.88
CA THR A 19 8.80 -2.96 13.06
C THR A 19 7.98 -2.42 11.89
N TRP A 20 8.44 -1.32 11.27
CA TRP A 20 7.78 -0.77 10.10
C TRP A 20 7.86 -1.69 8.87
N TRP A 21 8.99 -2.39 8.69
CA TRP A 21 9.14 -3.34 7.60
C TRP A 21 8.17 -4.50 7.76
N LEU A 22 8.05 -5.03 8.99
CA LEU A 22 7.14 -6.12 9.29
C LEU A 22 5.69 -5.72 9.08
N LEU A 23 5.28 -4.52 9.54
CA LEU A 23 3.93 -4.00 9.31
C LEU A 23 3.65 -3.78 7.82
N ALA A 24 4.58 -3.15 7.12
CA ALA A 24 4.45 -2.90 5.69
C ALA A 24 4.42 -4.21 4.88
N LEU A 25 5.25 -5.19 5.26
CA LEU A 25 5.28 -6.51 4.67
C LEU A 25 3.98 -7.27 4.93
N ALA A 26 3.47 -7.25 6.17
CA ALA A 26 2.18 -7.86 6.51
C ALA A 26 1.04 -7.27 5.67
N GLY A 27 0.99 -5.95 5.51
CA GLY A 27 0.04 -5.28 4.64
C GLY A 27 0.20 -5.62 3.16
N PHE A 28 1.42 -5.80 2.68
CA PHE A 28 1.71 -6.24 1.32
C PHE A 28 1.23 -7.69 1.07
N LEU A 29 1.60 -8.61 1.96
CA LEU A 29 1.21 -10.02 1.86
C LEU A 29 -0.31 -10.20 1.94
N ALA A 30 -0.96 -9.51 2.86
CA ALA A 30 -2.42 -9.57 3.03
C ALA A 30 -3.17 -9.06 1.79
N ARG A 31 -2.64 -8.08 1.08
CA ARG A 31 -3.23 -7.53 -0.16
C ARG A 31 -2.95 -8.33 -1.42
N GLY A 32 -2.46 -9.55 -1.30
CA GLY A 32 -2.22 -10.47 -2.42
C GLY A 32 -0.75 -10.76 -2.70
N GLY A 33 0.19 -10.09 -2.01
CA GLY A 33 1.63 -10.35 -2.17
C GLY A 33 2.02 -11.80 -1.89
N ILE A 34 1.25 -12.52 -1.06
CA ILE A 34 1.47 -13.93 -0.79
C ILE A 34 1.32 -14.81 -2.06
N VAL A 35 0.44 -14.42 -2.98
CA VAL A 35 0.24 -15.15 -4.24
C VAL A 35 1.52 -15.14 -5.07
N LEU A 36 2.24 -14.01 -5.05
CA LEU A 36 3.50 -13.88 -5.78
C LEU A 36 4.59 -14.84 -5.29
N ALA A 37 4.54 -15.25 -4.00
CA ALA A 37 5.46 -16.24 -3.45
C ALA A 37 5.29 -17.63 -4.09
N VAL A 38 4.08 -17.94 -4.53
CA VAL A 38 3.73 -19.25 -5.08
C VAL A 38 3.97 -19.33 -6.59
N VAL A 39 3.88 -18.19 -7.29
CA VAL A 39 3.99 -18.13 -8.78
C VAL A 39 5.23 -18.83 -9.35
N PRO A 40 6.46 -18.69 -8.80
CA PRO A 40 7.63 -19.36 -9.37
C PRO A 40 7.62 -20.88 -9.24
N ILE A 41 6.89 -21.39 -8.24
CA ILE A 41 6.81 -22.82 -7.92
C ILE A 41 5.74 -23.50 -8.78
N VAL A 42 4.73 -22.75 -9.21
CA VAL A 42 3.65 -23.27 -10.03
C VAL A 42 4.16 -23.53 -11.44
N ASN A 43 4.12 -24.78 -11.85
CA ASN A 43 4.32 -25.14 -13.26
C ASN A 43 3.02 -24.82 -14.00
N LEU A 44 3.07 -23.88 -14.93
CA LEU A 44 1.94 -23.59 -15.81
C LEU A 44 1.55 -24.88 -16.54
N PRO A 45 0.30 -25.31 -16.47
CA PRO A 45 -0.17 -26.49 -17.20
C PRO A 45 0.09 -26.28 -18.70
N SER A 46 0.37 -27.35 -19.42
CA SER A 46 0.44 -27.30 -20.87
C SER A 46 -0.87 -26.75 -21.45
N PRO A 47 -0.86 -26.16 -22.64
CA PRO A 47 -2.09 -25.67 -23.29
C PRO A 47 -3.20 -26.72 -23.36
N LEU A 48 -2.82 -27.99 -23.57
CA LEU A 48 -3.74 -29.12 -23.57
C LEU A 48 -4.30 -29.40 -22.18
N ALA A 49 -3.45 -29.41 -21.14
CA ALA A 49 -3.89 -29.59 -19.76
C ALA A 49 -4.76 -28.43 -19.29
N LEU A 50 -4.41 -27.20 -19.68
CA LEU A 50 -5.23 -26.02 -19.40
C LEU A 50 -6.61 -26.12 -20.08
N SER A 51 -6.66 -26.53 -21.36
CA SER A 51 -7.93 -26.73 -22.07
C SER A 51 -8.80 -27.79 -21.39
N ASN A 52 -8.21 -28.91 -20.94
CA ASN A 52 -8.92 -29.97 -20.23
C ASN A 52 -9.50 -29.52 -18.88
N ILE A 53 -8.80 -28.60 -18.18
CA ILE A 53 -9.29 -28.02 -16.91
C ILE A 53 -10.40 -27.01 -17.15
N VAL A 54 -10.28 -26.22 -18.21
CA VAL A 54 -11.14 -25.04 -18.45
C VAL A 54 -12.34 -25.37 -19.33
N ALA A 55 -12.20 -26.31 -20.28
CA ALA A 55 -13.28 -26.72 -21.20
C ALA A 55 -14.55 -27.19 -20.49
N PRO A 56 -14.52 -27.98 -19.42
CA PRO A 56 -15.73 -28.38 -18.69
C PRO A 56 -16.54 -27.21 -18.13
N VAL A 57 -15.92 -26.06 -17.92
CA VAL A 57 -16.55 -24.83 -17.41
C VAL A 57 -16.98 -23.92 -18.57
N ILE A 58 -16.09 -23.71 -19.55
CA ILE A 58 -16.31 -22.73 -20.62
C ILE A 58 -17.29 -23.27 -21.68
N VAL A 59 -17.21 -24.56 -22.02
CA VAL A 59 -18.05 -25.10 -23.08
C VAL A 59 -19.54 -25.06 -22.73
N PRO A 60 -19.98 -25.52 -21.54
CA PRO A 60 -21.39 -25.37 -21.14
C PRO A 60 -21.82 -23.89 -21.07
N LEU A 61 -20.97 -23.01 -20.57
CA LEU A 61 -21.25 -21.58 -20.49
C LEU A 61 -21.43 -20.96 -21.87
N ALA A 62 -20.56 -21.33 -22.84
CA ALA A 62 -20.65 -20.86 -24.24
C ALA A 62 -21.88 -21.37 -24.96
N LEU A 63 -22.36 -22.57 -24.59
CA LEU A 63 -23.59 -23.18 -25.16
C LEU A 63 -24.86 -22.73 -24.43
N GLY A 64 -24.75 -21.84 -23.42
CA GLY A 64 -25.90 -21.38 -22.64
C GLY A 64 -26.48 -22.42 -21.67
N HIS A 65 -25.78 -23.55 -21.48
CA HIS A 65 -26.11 -24.58 -20.50
C HIS A 65 -25.25 -24.38 -19.25
N VAL A 66 -25.80 -23.72 -18.25
CA VAL A 66 -25.11 -23.57 -16.95
C VAL A 66 -25.56 -24.73 -16.07
N ASP A 67 -24.70 -25.72 -15.94
CA ASP A 67 -24.90 -26.81 -14.98
C ASP A 67 -24.80 -26.26 -13.56
N GLU A 68 -25.58 -26.80 -12.62
CA GLU A 68 -25.61 -26.41 -11.21
C GLU A 68 -24.23 -26.48 -10.59
N GLY A 69 -23.43 -27.49 -10.96
CA GLY A 69 -22.05 -27.66 -10.48
C GLY A 69 -21.13 -26.51 -10.89
N VAL A 70 -21.27 -26.00 -12.11
CA VAL A 70 -20.50 -24.84 -12.62
C VAL A 70 -20.89 -23.57 -11.85
N PHE A 71 -22.19 -23.37 -11.61
CA PHE A 71 -22.67 -22.22 -10.84
C PHE A 71 -22.12 -22.24 -9.40
N VAL A 72 -22.17 -23.40 -8.74
CA VAL A 72 -21.61 -23.58 -7.38
C VAL A 72 -20.10 -23.33 -7.36
N ALA A 73 -19.35 -23.84 -8.33
CA ALA A 73 -17.91 -23.61 -8.43
C ALA A 73 -17.57 -22.11 -8.58
N ILE A 74 -18.28 -21.41 -9.47
CA ILE A 74 -18.13 -19.96 -9.65
C ILE A 74 -18.48 -19.23 -8.37
N ALA A 75 -19.58 -19.58 -7.71
CA ALA A 75 -20.00 -18.95 -6.46
C ALA A 75 -18.97 -19.14 -5.34
N ILE A 76 -18.36 -20.31 -5.20
CA ILE A 76 -17.29 -20.58 -4.23
C ILE A 76 -16.05 -19.72 -4.53
N VAL A 77 -15.63 -19.63 -5.79
CA VAL A 77 -14.48 -18.81 -6.19
C VAL A 77 -14.75 -17.33 -5.89
N VAL A 78 -15.91 -16.83 -6.27
CA VAL A 78 -16.33 -15.44 -6.02
C VAL A 78 -16.40 -15.16 -4.51
N ALA A 79 -17.01 -16.05 -3.72
CA ALA A 79 -17.09 -15.91 -2.28
C ALA A 79 -15.69 -15.92 -1.64
N GLY A 80 -14.80 -16.80 -2.08
CA GLY A 80 -13.41 -16.86 -1.63
C GLY A 80 -12.63 -15.57 -1.94
N LEU A 81 -12.77 -15.03 -3.14
CA LEU A 81 -12.17 -13.77 -3.55
C LEU A 81 -12.71 -12.59 -2.74
N LEU A 82 -14.02 -12.53 -2.49
CA LEU A 82 -14.62 -11.49 -1.64
C LEU A 82 -14.15 -11.59 -0.19
N ALA A 83 -14.12 -12.80 0.37
CA ALA A 83 -13.60 -13.04 1.72
C ALA A 83 -12.14 -12.60 1.84
N TRP A 84 -11.32 -12.94 0.84
CA TRP A 84 -9.92 -12.49 0.79
C TRP A 84 -9.82 -10.96 0.67
N LEU A 85 -10.60 -10.33 -0.19
CA LEU A 85 -10.61 -8.87 -0.37
C LEU A 85 -10.96 -8.15 0.92
N ILE A 86 -11.95 -8.66 1.67
CA ILE A 86 -12.36 -8.09 2.96
C ILE A 86 -11.28 -8.34 4.03
N ALA A 87 -10.87 -9.58 4.23
CA ALA A 87 -9.90 -9.93 5.27
C ALA A 87 -8.53 -9.28 5.01
N GLY A 88 -7.99 -9.43 3.80
CA GLY A 88 -6.73 -8.82 3.40
C GLY A 88 -6.81 -7.30 3.38
N GLY A 89 -7.95 -6.75 2.97
CA GLY A 89 -8.21 -5.31 3.02
C GLY A 89 -8.24 -4.75 4.44
N LEU A 90 -8.86 -5.46 5.40
CA LEU A 90 -8.88 -5.07 6.81
C LEU A 90 -7.49 -5.10 7.43
N ILE A 91 -6.73 -6.18 7.20
CA ILE A 91 -5.33 -6.27 7.65
C ILE A 91 -4.51 -5.14 7.03
N GLY A 92 -4.64 -4.92 5.72
CA GLY A 92 -3.96 -3.84 5.02
C GLY A 92 -4.33 -2.45 5.55
N ALA A 93 -5.60 -2.21 5.89
CA ALA A 93 -6.04 -0.94 6.46
C ALA A 93 -5.53 -0.74 7.90
N ALA A 94 -5.47 -1.82 8.70
CA ALA A 94 -4.94 -1.78 10.06
C ALA A 94 -3.43 -1.48 10.05
N THR A 95 -2.67 -2.14 9.17
CA THR A 95 -1.23 -1.87 9.01
C THR A 95 -0.96 -0.47 8.46
N ASP A 96 -1.78 0.03 7.53
CA ASP A 96 -1.69 1.42 7.06
C ASP A 96 -1.94 2.42 8.19
N LEU A 97 -2.96 2.18 9.04
CA LEU A 97 -3.26 3.03 10.19
C LEU A 97 -2.07 3.07 11.17
N ALA A 98 -1.48 1.92 11.48
CA ALA A 98 -0.30 1.84 12.34
C ALA A 98 0.87 2.62 11.75
N LEU A 99 1.20 2.39 10.46
CA LEU A 99 2.28 3.08 9.78
C LEU A 99 2.07 4.60 9.66
N ILE A 100 0.82 5.07 9.52
CA ILE A 100 0.52 6.51 9.50
C ILE A 100 0.74 7.12 10.89
N ARG A 101 0.33 6.43 11.95
CA ARG A 101 0.52 6.85 13.34
C ARG A 101 1.99 6.94 13.72
N ASP A 102 2.70 5.86 13.47
CA ASP A 102 4.15 5.81 13.74
C ASP A 102 4.93 6.81 12.88
N GLY A 103 4.47 7.02 11.62
CA GLY A 103 5.03 8.03 10.73
C GLY A 103 4.82 9.46 11.22
N LEU A 104 3.67 9.75 11.85
CA LEU A 104 3.42 11.05 12.49
C LEU A 104 4.35 11.24 13.70
N ALA A 105 4.46 10.23 14.57
CA ALA A 105 5.35 10.28 15.72
C ALA A 105 6.81 10.55 15.29
N ALA A 106 7.30 9.82 14.28
CA ALA A 106 8.62 10.05 13.72
C ALA A 106 8.79 11.45 13.11
N ALA A 107 7.76 11.98 12.42
CA ALA A 107 7.82 13.33 11.86
C ALA A 107 7.91 14.42 12.93
N ILE A 108 7.34 14.18 14.11
CA ILE A 108 7.46 15.06 15.29
C ILE A 108 8.86 14.97 15.88
N GLU A 109 9.36 13.77 16.11
CA GLU A 109 10.72 13.52 16.63
C GLU A 109 11.81 14.17 15.75
N GLU A 110 11.68 14.05 14.42
CA GLU A 110 12.61 14.61 13.43
C GLU A 110 12.39 16.12 13.16
N GLY A 111 11.46 16.76 13.85
CA GLY A 111 11.14 18.18 13.66
C GLY A 111 10.52 18.53 12.31
N VAL A 112 10.10 17.54 11.52
CA VAL A 112 9.46 17.74 10.21
C VAL A 112 8.04 18.28 10.37
N ALA A 113 7.38 17.92 11.46
CA ALA A 113 5.97 18.22 11.71
C ALA A 113 5.72 19.67 12.18
N GLY A 114 6.75 20.41 12.60
CA GLY A 114 6.64 21.77 13.11
C GLY A 114 5.82 21.88 14.42
N ARG A 115 5.71 23.11 14.96
CA ARG A 115 5.04 23.37 16.25
C ARG A 115 3.55 23.01 16.27
N VAL A 116 2.87 23.15 15.13
CA VAL A 116 1.42 22.90 15.02
C VAL A 116 1.07 21.46 15.34
N TRP A 117 1.85 20.51 14.82
CA TRP A 117 1.63 19.08 15.04
C TRP A 117 2.16 18.59 16.39
N GLY A 118 3.24 19.19 16.91
CA GLY A 118 3.74 18.92 18.26
C GLY A 118 2.69 19.27 19.31
N ALA A 119 2.03 20.44 19.20
CA ALA A 119 0.96 20.86 20.11
C ALA A 119 -0.33 20.01 19.94
N ALA A 120 -0.56 19.42 18.78
CA ALA A 120 -1.70 18.52 18.55
C ALA A 120 -1.43 17.10 19.09
N ALA A 121 -0.18 16.64 19.07
CA ALA A 121 0.20 15.34 19.63
C ALA A 121 0.18 15.34 21.16
N ASP A 122 0.52 16.47 21.82
CA ASP A 122 0.40 16.63 23.26
C ASP A 122 -1.05 16.64 23.76
N ARG A 123 -1.97 17.00 22.89
CA ARG A 123 -3.41 16.82 23.16
C ARG A 123 -3.75 15.37 22.81
N SER A 124 -4.00 14.56 23.82
CA SER A 124 -4.55 13.20 23.71
C SER A 124 -5.82 13.09 22.85
N GLU A 125 -6.37 14.23 22.42
CA GLU A 125 -7.50 14.37 21.49
C GLU A 125 -7.23 13.85 20.06
N VAL A 126 -5.94 13.80 19.61
CA VAL A 126 -5.59 13.28 18.27
C VAL A 126 -5.79 11.77 18.19
N TRP A 127 -5.79 11.10 19.32
CA TRP A 127 -5.95 9.65 19.41
C TRP A 127 -7.00 9.29 20.47
N PRO A 128 -8.31 9.37 20.16
CA PRO A 128 -9.33 8.92 21.11
C PRO A 128 -9.03 7.46 21.48
N ASP A 129 -8.93 7.23 22.79
CA ASP A 129 -8.68 5.96 23.44
C ASP A 129 -9.29 4.80 22.67
N GLY A 130 -8.48 3.86 22.20
CA GLY A 130 -8.77 2.53 21.64
C GLY A 130 -10.10 2.24 20.92
N ARG A 131 -11.18 2.92 21.31
CA ARG A 131 -12.55 2.74 20.80
C ARG A 131 -12.77 3.28 19.37
N GLY A 132 -11.90 4.14 18.86
CA GLY A 132 -11.99 4.71 17.51
C GLY A 132 -11.22 3.94 16.44
N GLY A 133 -10.31 3.02 16.80
CA GLY A 133 -9.41 2.33 15.89
C GLY A 133 -10.14 1.53 14.81
N GLY A 134 -11.13 0.73 15.19
CA GLY A 134 -11.90 -0.08 14.25
C GLY A 134 -12.68 0.76 13.22
N ARG A 135 -13.25 1.91 13.65
CA ARG A 135 -13.95 2.83 12.74
C ARG A 135 -12.99 3.47 11.73
N LEU A 136 -11.79 3.83 12.16
CA LEU A 136 -10.77 4.36 11.26
C LEU A 136 -10.29 3.30 10.26
N VAL A 137 -10.05 2.06 10.70
CA VAL A 137 -9.71 0.94 9.82
C VAL A 137 -10.80 0.73 8.76
N ALA A 138 -12.08 0.71 9.17
CA ALA A 138 -13.19 0.57 8.23
C ALA A 138 -13.25 1.74 7.23
N ARG A 139 -13.00 2.99 7.66
CA ARG A 139 -12.95 4.15 6.76
C ARG A 139 -11.76 4.11 5.79
N ILE A 140 -10.60 3.65 6.25
CA ILE A 140 -9.42 3.43 5.39
C ILE A 140 -9.72 2.35 4.36
N LEU A 141 -10.31 1.22 4.77
CA LEU A 141 -10.72 0.17 3.85
C LEU A 141 -11.71 0.71 2.80
N ALA A 142 -12.75 1.41 3.23
CA ALA A 142 -13.76 1.97 2.33
C ALA A 142 -13.17 2.95 1.30
N VAL A 143 -12.30 3.88 1.73
CA VAL A 143 -11.68 4.83 0.80
C VAL A 143 -10.72 4.13 -0.17
N ARG A 144 -10.01 3.08 0.26
CA ARG A 144 -9.17 2.29 -0.63
C ARG A 144 -9.98 1.52 -1.66
N LEU A 145 -11.09 0.88 -1.26
CA LEU A 145 -11.98 0.19 -2.20
C LEU A 145 -12.55 1.16 -3.24
N LEU A 146 -13.02 2.34 -2.80
CA LEU A 146 -13.52 3.37 -3.71
C LEU A 146 -12.43 3.90 -4.66
N ALA A 147 -11.20 4.10 -4.16
CA ALA A 147 -10.08 4.54 -4.98
C ALA A 147 -9.69 3.51 -6.06
N HIS A 148 -9.91 2.21 -5.81
CA HIS A 148 -9.63 1.13 -6.75
C HIS A 148 -10.82 0.77 -7.67
N LEU A 149 -11.95 1.45 -7.56
CA LEU A 149 -13.10 1.20 -8.44
C LEU A 149 -12.76 1.40 -9.94
N PRO A 150 -12.02 2.45 -10.36
CA PRO A 150 -11.57 2.58 -11.74
C PRO A 150 -10.68 1.42 -12.20
N PHE A 151 -9.83 0.89 -11.31
CA PHE A 151 -9.03 -0.29 -11.58
C PHE A 151 -9.91 -1.53 -11.78
N ALA A 152 -10.92 -1.76 -10.93
CA ALA A 152 -11.82 -2.89 -11.07
C ALA A 152 -12.59 -2.84 -12.41
N ILE A 153 -13.03 -1.66 -12.82
CA ILE A 153 -13.69 -1.44 -14.13
C ILE A 153 -12.71 -1.69 -15.29
N ALA A 154 -11.49 -1.11 -15.19
CA ALA A 154 -10.45 -1.32 -16.21
C ALA A 154 -10.03 -2.79 -16.32
N LEU A 155 -9.95 -3.50 -15.18
CA LEU A 155 -9.65 -4.93 -15.14
C LEU A 155 -10.76 -5.74 -15.79
N ALA A 156 -12.04 -5.48 -15.49
CA ALA A 156 -13.17 -6.18 -16.08
C ALA A 156 -13.23 -6.02 -17.61
N ILE A 157 -13.18 -4.77 -18.09
CA ILE A 157 -13.21 -4.47 -19.54
C ILE A 157 -11.93 -4.97 -20.21
N GLY A 158 -10.77 -4.71 -19.61
CA GLY A 158 -9.48 -5.10 -20.16
C GLY A 158 -9.29 -6.62 -20.24
N SER A 159 -9.79 -7.38 -19.26
CA SER A 159 -9.75 -8.84 -19.30
C SER A 159 -10.52 -9.40 -20.49
N VAL A 160 -11.72 -8.88 -20.77
CA VAL A 160 -12.51 -9.28 -21.95
C VAL A 160 -11.73 -8.97 -23.24
N ALA A 161 -11.15 -7.77 -23.34
CA ALA A 161 -10.36 -7.38 -24.50
C ALA A 161 -9.11 -8.27 -24.69
N ILE A 162 -8.40 -8.61 -23.59
CA ILE A 162 -7.23 -9.50 -23.63
C ILE A 162 -7.63 -10.91 -24.10
N VAL A 163 -8.76 -11.43 -23.61
CA VAL A 163 -9.26 -12.76 -24.03
C VAL A 163 -9.61 -12.75 -25.53
N GLN A 164 -10.27 -11.70 -26.03
CA GLN A 164 -10.57 -11.56 -27.45
C GLN A 164 -9.31 -11.51 -28.32
N VAL A 165 -8.31 -10.74 -27.89
CA VAL A 165 -7.00 -10.67 -28.56
C VAL A 165 -6.32 -12.04 -28.54
N ALA A 166 -6.32 -12.71 -27.38
CA ALA A 166 -5.71 -14.05 -27.26
C ALA A 166 -6.37 -15.06 -28.20
N TYR A 167 -7.70 -15.04 -28.30
CA TYR A 167 -8.44 -15.89 -29.23
C TYR A 167 -8.10 -15.57 -30.68
N ALA A 168 -8.04 -14.29 -31.07
CA ALA A 168 -7.67 -13.87 -32.40
C ALA A 168 -6.23 -14.30 -32.76
N GLU A 169 -5.28 -14.21 -31.83
CA GLU A 169 -3.90 -14.64 -32.06
C GLU A 169 -3.76 -16.18 -32.12
N LEU A 170 -4.60 -16.92 -31.40
CA LEU A 170 -4.64 -18.38 -31.47
C LEU A 170 -5.17 -18.90 -32.80
N THR A 171 -6.14 -18.19 -33.39
CA THR A 171 -6.80 -18.59 -34.64
C THR A 171 -6.07 -18.11 -35.89
N ARG A 172 -5.05 -17.26 -35.77
CA ARG A 172 -4.21 -16.84 -36.90
C ARG A 172 -3.40 -18.03 -37.44
N PRO A 173 -3.38 -18.25 -38.78
CA PRO A 173 -2.61 -19.32 -39.39
C PRO A 173 -1.11 -19.14 -39.06
N ALA A 174 -0.44 -20.25 -38.80
CA ALA A 174 0.92 -20.29 -38.34
C ALA A 174 1.92 -19.76 -39.41
N GLY A 175 2.93 -19.16 -38.98
CA GLY A 175 4.07 -18.56 -39.65
C GLY A 175 4.79 -17.77 -38.61
N VAL A 176 4.93 -18.32 -37.37
CA VAL A 176 5.13 -17.48 -36.21
C VAL A 176 6.30 -17.94 -35.39
N ASP A 177 7.43 -17.30 -35.65
CA ASP A 177 8.66 -17.48 -34.87
C ASP A 177 8.54 -16.85 -33.45
N THR A 178 7.48 -16.04 -33.23
CA THR A 178 7.27 -15.33 -31.94
C THR A 178 6.31 -16.12 -31.05
N PRO A 179 6.68 -16.39 -29.77
CA PRO A 179 5.80 -17.05 -28.81
C PRO A 179 4.45 -16.36 -28.66
N LEU A 180 3.37 -17.14 -28.57
CA LEU A 180 1.99 -16.65 -28.46
C LEU A 180 1.82 -15.58 -27.36
N VAL A 181 2.44 -15.80 -26.19
CA VAL A 181 2.36 -14.86 -25.06
C VAL A 181 2.86 -13.48 -25.44
N LEU A 182 3.96 -13.39 -26.21
CA LEU A 182 4.52 -12.10 -26.63
C LEU A 182 3.63 -11.42 -27.67
N ARG A 183 3.01 -12.19 -28.58
CA ARG A 183 2.06 -11.65 -29.57
C ARG A 183 0.82 -11.08 -28.90
N VAL A 184 0.24 -11.85 -27.95
CA VAL A 184 -0.93 -11.41 -27.18
C VAL A 184 -0.56 -10.17 -26.36
N ALA A 185 0.58 -10.15 -25.67
CA ALA A 185 1.02 -9.00 -24.90
C ALA A 185 1.20 -7.75 -25.78
N ALA A 186 1.78 -7.89 -26.96
CA ALA A 186 1.95 -6.79 -27.92
C ALA A 186 0.61 -6.27 -28.43
N ALA A 187 -0.30 -7.17 -28.82
CA ALA A 187 -1.62 -6.78 -29.34
C ALA A 187 -2.57 -6.24 -28.25
N ALA A 188 -2.42 -6.69 -27.00
CA ALA A 188 -3.21 -6.24 -25.85
C ALA A 188 -2.52 -5.11 -25.03
N THR A 189 -1.50 -4.47 -25.58
CA THR A 189 -0.74 -3.41 -24.86
C THR A 189 -1.67 -2.30 -24.33
N GLY A 190 -2.65 -1.85 -25.09
CA GLY A 190 -3.60 -0.81 -24.65
C GLY A 190 -4.37 -1.18 -23.39
N PRO A 191 -5.13 -2.29 -23.38
CA PRO A 191 -5.81 -2.79 -22.18
C PRO A 191 -4.87 -3.02 -21.00
N ILE A 192 -3.69 -3.56 -21.21
CA ILE A 192 -2.70 -3.79 -20.14
C ILE A 192 -2.26 -2.46 -19.52
N ILE A 193 -1.90 -1.47 -20.33
CA ILE A 193 -1.52 -0.14 -19.84
C ILE A 193 -2.67 0.51 -19.08
N ALA A 194 -3.91 0.42 -19.58
CA ALA A 194 -5.07 0.99 -18.92
C ALA A 194 -5.29 0.38 -17.52
N ILE A 195 -5.17 -0.94 -17.38
CA ILE A 195 -5.25 -1.65 -16.10
C ILE A 195 -4.15 -1.17 -15.14
N VAL A 196 -2.89 -1.11 -15.60
CA VAL A 196 -1.74 -0.71 -14.79
C VAL A 196 -1.86 0.75 -14.34
N VAL A 197 -2.26 1.66 -15.22
CA VAL A 197 -2.46 3.08 -14.90
C VAL A 197 -3.60 3.25 -13.91
N ALA A 198 -4.73 2.58 -14.11
CA ALA A 198 -5.87 2.66 -13.20
C ALA A 198 -5.52 2.12 -11.80
N TRP A 199 -4.78 1.00 -11.72
CA TRP A 199 -4.25 0.47 -10.47
C TRP A 199 -3.31 1.46 -9.77
N PHE A 200 -2.35 2.03 -10.49
CA PHE A 200 -1.38 2.97 -9.95
C PHE A 200 -2.05 4.25 -9.41
N VAL A 201 -2.99 4.81 -10.15
CA VAL A 201 -3.77 5.98 -9.72
C VAL A 201 -4.60 5.66 -8.48
N GLY A 202 -5.27 4.50 -8.45
CA GLY A 202 -6.05 4.02 -7.31
C GLY A 202 -5.18 3.86 -6.05
N GLU A 203 -3.98 3.28 -6.20
CA GLU A 203 -3.05 3.08 -5.10
C GLU A 203 -2.53 4.40 -4.52
N LEU A 204 -2.22 5.39 -5.37
CA LEU A 204 -1.80 6.72 -4.93
C LEU A 204 -2.96 7.49 -4.28
N ALA A 205 -4.12 7.56 -4.95
CA ALA A 205 -5.28 8.27 -4.44
C ALA A 205 -5.75 7.69 -3.11
N GLY A 206 -5.84 6.35 -3.01
CA GLY A 206 -6.21 5.65 -1.78
C GLY A 206 -5.21 5.89 -0.65
N GLY A 207 -3.91 5.87 -0.96
CA GLY A 207 -2.85 6.13 0.00
C GLY A 207 -2.88 7.56 0.57
N ILE A 208 -3.10 8.58 -0.27
CA ILE A 208 -3.23 9.99 0.14
C ILE A 208 -4.54 10.20 0.93
N ALA A 209 -5.66 9.64 0.45
CA ALA A 209 -6.95 9.77 1.10
C ALA A 209 -6.96 9.12 2.49
N ALA A 210 -6.32 7.96 2.68
CA ALA A 210 -6.16 7.33 3.98
C ALA A 210 -5.47 8.26 4.99
N ARG A 211 -4.41 8.95 4.58
CA ARG A 211 -3.70 9.92 5.43
C ARG A 211 -4.57 11.12 5.78
N ARG A 212 -5.36 11.62 4.84
CA ARG A 212 -6.30 12.71 5.11
C ARG A 212 -7.38 12.31 6.11
N ILE A 213 -7.89 11.07 6.02
CA ILE A 213 -8.84 10.54 7.01
C ILE A 213 -8.22 10.50 8.41
N VAL A 214 -6.97 10.02 8.50
CA VAL A 214 -6.29 9.83 9.80
C VAL A 214 -5.78 11.15 10.37
N LEU A 215 -5.12 11.98 9.56
CA LEU A 215 -4.43 13.19 10.02
C LEU A 215 -5.36 14.41 10.10
N VAL A 216 -6.30 14.54 9.16
CA VAL A 216 -7.18 15.74 9.05
C VAL A 216 -8.60 15.46 9.54
N GLY A 217 -9.01 14.19 9.62
CA GLY A 217 -10.36 13.79 10.00
C GLY A 217 -11.39 13.88 8.87
N ASP A 218 -10.96 14.09 7.62
CA ASP A 218 -11.85 14.25 6.46
C ASP A 218 -12.80 13.05 6.29
N GLY A 219 -14.00 13.31 5.78
CA GLY A 219 -14.92 12.26 5.32
C GLY A 219 -14.37 11.48 4.14
N ILE A 220 -14.86 10.24 3.91
CA ILE A 220 -14.34 9.33 2.88
C ILE A 220 -14.33 9.99 1.48
N LEU A 221 -15.46 10.56 1.05
CA LEU A 221 -15.57 11.20 -0.28
C LEU A 221 -14.75 12.49 -0.37
N ALA A 222 -14.74 13.30 0.70
CA ALA A 222 -13.95 14.53 0.75
C ALA A 222 -12.44 14.22 0.69
N ALA A 223 -11.99 13.20 1.41
CA ALA A 223 -10.60 12.75 1.39
C ALA A 223 -10.19 12.25 0.00
N LEU A 224 -11.05 11.45 -0.66
CA LEU A 224 -10.80 10.93 -2.00
C LEU A 224 -10.77 12.05 -3.06
N ALA A 225 -11.76 12.94 -3.04
CA ALA A 225 -11.80 14.10 -3.95
C ALA A 225 -10.55 15.00 -3.79
N ALA A 226 -10.17 15.29 -2.55
CA ALA A 226 -8.98 16.07 -2.27
C ALA A 226 -7.67 15.36 -2.68
N ALA A 227 -7.62 14.01 -2.56
CA ALA A 227 -6.50 13.21 -3.04
C ALA A 227 -6.35 13.28 -4.57
N VAL A 228 -7.46 13.11 -5.32
CA VAL A 228 -7.48 13.21 -6.79
C VAL A 228 -7.07 14.61 -7.25
N VAL A 229 -7.62 15.67 -6.63
CA VAL A 229 -7.22 17.04 -6.92
C VAL A 229 -5.74 17.26 -6.62
N GLY A 230 -5.22 16.69 -5.53
CA GLY A 230 -3.80 16.75 -5.18
C GLY A 230 -2.90 16.09 -6.22
N LEU A 231 -3.29 14.93 -6.74
CA LEU A 231 -2.56 14.23 -7.81
C LEU A 231 -2.43 15.09 -9.08
N VAL A 232 -3.49 15.79 -9.44
CA VAL A 232 -3.50 16.65 -10.64
C VAL A 232 -2.72 17.96 -10.41
N ARG A 233 -2.91 18.61 -9.25
CA ARG A 233 -2.31 19.93 -8.97
C ARG A 233 -0.83 19.86 -8.58
N THR A 234 -0.40 18.77 -7.94
CA THR A 234 0.98 18.63 -7.46
C THR A 234 1.62 17.29 -7.85
N PRO A 235 1.64 16.95 -9.16
CA PRO A 235 2.09 15.63 -9.61
C PRO A 235 3.55 15.34 -9.22
N ARG A 236 4.42 16.35 -9.23
CA ARG A 236 5.84 16.16 -8.90
C ARG A 236 6.10 15.75 -7.46
N SER A 237 5.22 16.09 -6.52
CA SER A 237 5.39 15.72 -5.10
C SER A 237 4.73 14.41 -4.73
N THR A 238 3.74 13.96 -5.49
CA THR A 238 2.94 12.78 -5.19
C THR A 238 3.18 11.64 -6.17
N VAL A 239 3.15 11.93 -7.48
CA VAL A 239 3.27 10.91 -8.53
C VAL A 239 4.72 10.44 -8.69
N VAL A 240 5.70 11.34 -8.68
CA VAL A 240 7.10 10.94 -8.91
C VAL A 240 7.64 10.01 -7.82
N PRO A 241 7.51 10.30 -6.51
CA PRO A 241 7.92 9.35 -5.47
C PRO A 241 7.15 8.02 -5.54
N GLY A 242 5.84 8.08 -5.82
CA GLY A 242 5.01 6.90 -6.02
C GLY A 242 5.48 6.05 -7.20
N LEU A 243 5.83 6.68 -8.33
CA LEU A 243 6.33 6.00 -9.52
C LEU A 243 7.70 5.34 -9.26
N VAL A 244 8.63 6.08 -8.66
CA VAL A 244 9.96 5.56 -8.31
C VAL A 244 9.83 4.32 -7.42
N THR A 245 9.03 4.39 -6.34
CA THR A 245 8.84 3.24 -5.44
C THR A 245 8.12 2.08 -6.13
N THR A 246 7.16 2.35 -7.01
CA THR A 246 6.45 1.30 -7.77
C THR A 246 7.35 0.62 -8.78
N ILE A 247 8.19 1.36 -9.51
CA ILE A 247 9.17 0.79 -10.44
C ILE A 247 10.21 -0.02 -9.67
N SER A 248 10.73 0.49 -8.55
CA SER A 248 11.67 -0.25 -7.71
C SER A 248 11.06 -1.55 -7.20
N LEU A 249 9.81 -1.52 -6.75
CA LEU A 249 9.07 -2.72 -6.33
C LEU A 249 8.89 -3.72 -7.49
N ALA A 250 8.54 -3.24 -8.68
CA ALA A 250 8.39 -4.08 -9.87
C ALA A 250 9.71 -4.73 -10.28
N LEU A 251 10.83 -4.01 -10.19
CA LEU A 251 12.17 -4.55 -10.47
C LEU A 251 12.57 -5.61 -9.45
N ILE A 252 12.36 -5.36 -8.15
CA ILE A 252 12.64 -6.34 -7.09
C ILE A 252 11.79 -7.59 -7.30
N LEU A 253 10.49 -7.44 -7.54
CA LEU A 253 9.59 -8.57 -7.79
C LEU A 253 9.98 -9.33 -9.06
N GLY A 254 10.27 -8.64 -10.15
CA GLY A 254 10.71 -9.26 -11.41
C GLY A 254 12.00 -10.07 -11.26
N ALA A 255 13.00 -9.48 -10.60
CA ALA A 255 14.27 -10.17 -10.32
C ALA A 255 14.05 -11.38 -9.38
N THR A 256 13.20 -11.23 -8.36
CA THR A 256 12.85 -12.30 -7.42
C THR A 256 12.14 -13.45 -8.11
N LEU A 257 11.08 -13.13 -8.88
CA LEU A 257 10.32 -14.15 -9.61
C LEU A 257 11.19 -14.88 -10.63
N GLY A 258 12.03 -14.16 -11.36
CA GLY A 258 12.98 -14.74 -12.30
C GLY A 258 14.02 -15.63 -11.61
N GLY A 259 14.67 -15.15 -10.57
CA GLY A 259 15.65 -15.89 -9.78
C GLY A 259 15.04 -17.11 -9.09
N ALA A 260 13.89 -16.96 -8.47
CA ALA A 260 13.15 -18.05 -7.84
C ALA A 260 12.72 -19.12 -8.86
N ARG A 261 12.29 -18.71 -10.05
CA ARG A 261 11.95 -19.65 -11.13
C ARG A 261 13.16 -20.46 -11.59
N VAL A 262 14.30 -19.81 -11.77
CA VAL A 262 15.54 -20.50 -12.15
C VAL A 262 15.96 -21.50 -11.05
N ALA A 263 15.91 -21.09 -9.79
CA ALA A 263 16.22 -21.97 -8.66
C ALA A 263 15.26 -23.15 -8.61
N TRP A 264 13.95 -22.91 -8.80
CA TRP A 264 12.94 -23.96 -8.82
C TRP A 264 13.14 -24.96 -9.96
N LEU A 265 13.40 -24.49 -11.19
CA LEU A 265 13.64 -25.39 -12.33
C LEU A 265 14.87 -26.29 -12.11
N ARG A 266 15.91 -25.79 -11.46
CA ARG A 266 17.07 -26.59 -11.08
C ARG A 266 16.74 -27.60 -9.98
N ALA A 267 15.95 -27.21 -8.97
CA ALA A 267 15.49 -28.13 -7.93
C ALA A 267 14.60 -29.23 -8.51
N ASP A 268 13.66 -28.88 -9.38
CA ASP A 268 12.79 -29.82 -10.09
C ASP A 268 13.58 -30.82 -10.94
N SER A 269 14.59 -30.35 -11.68
CA SER A 269 15.49 -31.22 -12.43
C SER A 269 16.33 -32.15 -11.53
N ALA A 270 16.72 -31.69 -10.34
CA ALA A 270 17.43 -32.51 -9.35
C ALA A 270 16.53 -33.57 -8.72
N LEU A 271 15.24 -33.28 -8.56
CA LEU A 271 14.24 -34.24 -8.05
C LEU A 271 13.92 -35.33 -9.08
N THR A 272 13.87 -34.97 -10.36
CA THR A 272 13.43 -35.87 -11.41
C THR A 272 14.56 -36.69 -12.02
N ASN A 273 15.83 -36.24 -11.90
CA ASN A 273 17.00 -36.92 -12.45
C ASN A 273 17.80 -37.66 -11.35
N PRO A 274 17.73 -39.02 -11.27
CA PRO A 274 18.42 -39.81 -10.24
C PRO A 274 19.95 -39.76 -10.34
N ARG A 275 20.51 -39.19 -11.42
CA ARG A 275 21.96 -39.04 -11.60
C ARG A 275 22.51 -37.72 -11.05
N MET A 276 21.65 -36.81 -10.63
CA MET A 276 22.09 -35.56 -10.01
C MET A 276 22.49 -35.76 -8.54
N ASP A 277 23.55 -35.06 -8.16
CA ASP A 277 24.02 -35.05 -6.77
C ASP A 277 22.93 -34.47 -5.86
N PRO A 278 22.55 -35.15 -4.76
CA PRO A 278 21.59 -34.64 -3.78
C PRO A 278 21.95 -33.27 -3.18
N SER A 279 23.25 -32.92 -3.15
CA SER A 279 23.71 -31.62 -2.70
C SER A 279 23.14 -30.47 -3.57
N THR A 280 22.95 -30.71 -4.87
CA THR A 280 22.35 -29.73 -5.80
C THR A 280 20.93 -29.34 -5.39
N LEU A 281 20.14 -30.29 -4.94
CA LEU A 281 18.78 -30.03 -4.44
C LEU A 281 18.81 -29.13 -3.20
N VAL A 282 19.66 -29.45 -2.22
CA VAL A 282 19.80 -28.68 -0.99
C VAL A 282 20.24 -27.25 -1.28
N ILE A 283 21.26 -27.08 -2.14
CA ILE A 283 21.77 -25.76 -2.51
C ILE A 283 20.71 -24.93 -3.23
N THR A 284 19.97 -25.53 -4.16
CA THR A 284 18.96 -24.79 -4.94
C THR A 284 17.74 -24.41 -4.10
N LEU A 285 17.31 -25.27 -3.18
CA LEU A 285 16.25 -24.95 -2.21
C LEU A 285 16.71 -23.87 -1.23
N ALA A 286 17.94 -23.95 -0.72
CA ALA A 286 18.50 -22.89 0.12
C ALA A 286 18.59 -21.55 -0.63
N ALA A 287 19.00 -21.56 -1.89
CA ALA A 287 19.02 -20.37 -2.74
C ALA A 287 17.63 -19.81 -2.97
N LEU A 288 16.62 -20.65 -3.21
CA LEU A 288 15.21 -20.24 -3.34
C LEU A 288 14.71 -19.51 -2.07
N VAL A 289 14.97 -20.09 -0.91
CA VAL A 289 14.60 -19.49 0.39
C VAL A 289 15.35 -18.16 0.60
N ALA A 290 16.64 -18.11 0.32
CA ALA A 290 17.46 -16.90 0.45
C ALA A 290 16.96 -15.77 -0.47
N ILE A 291 16.63 -16.06 -1.73
CA ILE A 291 16.04 -15.11 -2.68
C ILE A 291 14.74 -14.54 -2.12
N TRP A 292 13.86 -15.39 -1.57
CA TRP A 292 12.59 -14.93 -0.98
C TRP A 292 12.79 -14.08 0.26
N LEU A 293 13.65 -14.48 1.19
CA LEU A 293 13.92 -13.70 2.41
C LEU A 293 14.50 -12.32 2.07
N ALA A 294 15.46 -12.26 1.14
CA ALA A 294 16.02 -11.00 0.68
C ALA A 294 14.95 -10.11 0.02
N ALA A 295 14.13 -10.67 -0.84
CA ALA A 295 13.06 -9.95 -1.52
C ALA A 295 12.02 -9.40 -0.53
N LEU A 296 11.54 -10.23 0.41
CA LEU A 296 10.56 -9.82 1.41
C LEU A 296 11.11 -8.68 2.30
N SER A 297 12.40 -8.76 2.67
CA SER A 297 13.05 -7.69 3.43
C SER A 297 13.10 -6.39 2.63
N LEU A 298 13.51 -6.43 1.36
CA LEU A 298 13.55 -5.26 0.48
C LEU A 298 12.16 -4.67 0.22
N ILE A 299 11.16 -5.52 0.00
CA ILE A 299 9.76 -5.10 -0.18
C ILE A 299 9.25 -4.42 1.09
N GLY A 300 9.55 -5.00 2.28
CA GLY A 300 9.19 -4.41 3.56
C GLY A 300 9.76 -3.01 3.75
N VAL A 301 11.07 -2.84 3.52
CA VAL A 301 11.76 -1.54 3.59
C VAL A 301 11.17 -0.55 2.60
N LEU A 302 11.00 -0.94 1.35
CA LEU A 302 10.53 -0.03 0.29
C LEU A 302 9.08 0.42 0.53
N THR A 303 8.20 -0.49 0.95
CA THR A 303 6.80 -0.16 1.25
C THR A 303 6.67 0.68 2.52
N ALA A 304 7.49 0.43 3.55
CA ALA A 304 7.58 1.27 4.73
C ALA A 304 8.07 2.69 4.39
N SER A 305 9.14 2.81 3.61
CA SER A 305 9.69 4.10 3.16
C SER A 305 8.66 4.90 2.33
N ARG A 306 7.93 4.23 1.44
CA ARG A 306 6.83 4.85 0.69
C ARG A 306 5.74 5.37 1.62
N SER A 307 5.36 4.59 2.63
CA SER A 307 4.35 5.01 3.62
C SER A 307 4.81 6.23 4.41
N ALA A 308 6.05 6.24 4.89
CA ALA A 308 6.65 7.37 5.60
C ALA A 308 6.71 8.63 4.73
N ALA A 309 7.20 8.51 3.49
CA ALA A 309 7.29 9.63 2.55
C ALA A 309 5.94 10.30 2.30
N LEU A 310 4.90 9.50 2.04
CA LEU A 310 3.54 10.02 1.84
C LEU A 310 2.97 10.66 3.12
N THR A 311 3.31 10.15 4.31
CA THR A 311 2.88 10.72 5.59
C THR A 311 3.58 12.07 5.83
N PHE A 312 4.88 12.16 5.62
CA PHE A 312 5.63 13.41 5.77
C PHE A 312 5.16 14.50 4.80
N GLU A 313 4.85 14.14 3.54
CA GLU A 313 4.29 15.10 2.59
C GLU A 313 2.88 15.56 2.99
N ALA A 314 2.04 14.67 3.50
CA ALA A 314 0.70 15.02 3.99
C ALA A 314 0.77 16.01 5.16
N ILE A 315 1.69 15.79 6.10
CA ILE A 315 1.94 16.69 7.23
C ILE A 315 2.40 18.06 6.75
N ARG A 316 3.37 18.13 5.84
CA ARG A 316 3.87 19.41 5.28
C ARG A 316 2.79 20.18 4.53
N ALA A 317 1.93 19.48 3.78
CA ALA A 317 0.85 20.10 3.03
C ALA A 317 -0.21 20.72 3.97
N SER A 318 -0.49 20.09 5.10
CA SER A 318 -1.42 20.61 6.11
C SER A 318 -0.84 21.81 6.88
N THR A 319 0.43 21.78 7.27
CA THR A 319 1.11 22.89 7.95
C THR A 319 1.07 24.17 7.10
N ARG A 320 1.38 24.09 5.79
CA ARG A 320 1.30 25.24 4.88
C ARG A 320 -0.10 25.86 4.79
N ARG A 321 -1.15 25.06 4.88
CA ARG A 321 -2.52 25.57 4.86
C ARG A 321 -2.83 26.40 6.10
N VAL A 322 -2.38 25.97 7.26
CA VAL A 322 -2.57 26.70 8.52
C VAL A 322 -1.83 28.03 8.47
N GLU A 323 -0.61 28.07 7.97
CA GLU A 323 0.18 29.30 7.83
C GLU A 323 -0.47 30.30 6.87
N ILE A 324 -1.05 29.86 5.76
CA ILE A 324 -1.74 30.73 4.78
C ILE A 324 -3.07 31.23 5.32
N SER A 325 -3.74 30.44 6.19
CA SER A 325 -5.04 30.81 6.76
C SER A 325 -4.92 31.64 8.02
N ALA A 326 -3.73 31.76 8.62
CA ALA A 326 -3.48 32.70 9.70
C ALA A 326 -3.56 34.11 9.13
N PRO A 327 -4.46 34.99 9.65
CA PRO A 327 -4.54 36.36 9.18
C PRO A 327 -3.18 37.02 9.40
N SER A 328 -2.66 37.64 8.35
CA SER A 328 -1.43 38.47 8.37
C SER A 328 -1.60 39.78 9.14
N GLY A 329 -2.44 39.77 10.14
CA GLY A 329 -2.76 40.87 11.03
C GLY A 329 -2.35 40.55 12.45
N GLU A 330 -1.09 40.84 12.74
CA GLU A 330 -0.58 41.36 13.99
C GLU A 330 0.95 41.22 14.03
N SER A 331 1.61 41.79 13.00
CA SER A 331 2.90 42.45 13.23
C SER A 331 2.62 43.78 13.91
N GLY A 332 1.79 43.73 14.97
CA GLY A 332 1.64 44.85 15.88
C GLY A 332 2.90 44.98 16.68
N ASP A 333 3.59 46.10 16.46
CA ASP A 333 4.60 46.72 17.29
C ASP A 333 4.74 46.07 18.68
N ILE A 334 5.78 45.27 18.87
CA ILE A 334 6.36 45.12 20.20
C ILE A 334 7.05 46.45 20.45
N VAL A 335 6.24 47.41 20.87
CA VAL A 335 6.70 48.62 21.54
C VAL A 335 7.56 48.17 22.68
N ASP A 336 8.81 48.55 22.59
CA ASP A 336 9.84 48.47 23.63
C ASP A 336 9.30 49.10 24.95
N GLY A 337 8.55 48.32 25.71
CA GLY A 337 8.02 48.70 27.01
C GLY A 337 9.04 48.34 28.06
N THR A 338 9.89 49.31 28.36
CA THR A 338 10.71 49.42 29.61
C THR A 338 10.03 48.70 30.77
N PHE A 339 10.70 47.64 31.25
CA PHE A 339 10.33 46.96 32.48
C PHE A 339 10.52 47.92 33.67
N GLY A 340 9.46 48.62 34.02
CA GLY A 340 9.33 49.28 35.33
C GLY A 340 9.12 48.22 36.41
N ALA A 341 10.11 48.04 37.23
CA ALA A 341 10.02 47.26 38.47
C ALA A 341 8.92 47.77 39.37
N SER A 342 7.80 47.09 39.44
CA SER A 342 6.76 47.31 40.44
C SER A 342 6.78 46.16 41.42
N THR A 343 7.42 46.46 42.58
CA THR A 343 7.28 45.71 43.83
C THR A 343 5.82 45.73 44.30
N HIS A 344 5.09 44.66 44.18
CA HIS A 344 3.83 44.47 44.85
C HIS A 344 3.93 43.46 45.99
N HIS A 345 3.89 44.05 47.14
CA HIS A 345 3.54 43.60 48.49
C HIS A 345 2.53 42.45 48.48
N ARG A 346 2.86 41.39 49.15
CA ARG A 346 2.02 40.21 49.43
C ARG A 346 1.45 40.36 50.85
N PRO A 347 0.15 40.50 51.07
CA PRO A 347 -0.45 40.34 52.38
C PRO A 347 -1.24 39.05 52.46
N GLY A 348 -1.08 38.33 53.55
CA GLY A 348 -2.12 37.48 54.10
C GLY A 348 -1.82 36.00 54.23
N ASP A 349 -0.94 35.66 55.17
CA ASP A 349 -1.00 34.44 55.95
C ASP A 349 -2.39 34.26 56.56
N ARG A 350 -3.04 33.10 56.33
CA ARG A 350 -4.08 32.60 57.19
C ARG A 350 -3.68 31.23 57.75
N PRO A 351 -3.88 31.06 59.07
CA PRO A 351 -3.43 29.86 59.75
C PRO A 351 -4.37 28.68 59.56
N LEU A 352 -3.73 27.51 59.64
CA LEU A 352 -4.33 26.19 59.75
C LEU A 352 -5.46 26.15 60.81
N GLY A 353 -6.61 25.70 60.42
CA GLY A 353 -7.64 25.16 61.28
C GLY A 353 -7.55 23.65 61.31
N ASP A 354 -7.16 23.19 62.46
CA ASP A 354 -7.20 21.82 62.93
C ASP A 354 -8.68 21.51 63.26
N ASP A 355 -9.28 20.49 62.69
CA ASP A 355 -10.43 19.85 63.24
C ASP A 355 -10.47 18.37 62.87
N GLY A 356 -10.16 17.63 63.92
CA GLY A 356 -10.36 16.23 64.04
C GLY A 356 -11.87 15.85 64.08
N GLY A 357 -12.11 14.57 63.76
CA GLY A 357 -13.44 13.96 63.91
C GLY A 357 -13.57 12.64 63.22
N SER A 358 -13.10 11.63 63.91
CA SER A 358 -13.61 10.25 64.03
C SER A 358 -15.00 10.00 63.42
N LEU A 359 -15.10 9.00 62.55
CA LEU A 359 -15.76 7.67 62.71
C LEU A 359 -15.56 6.82 61.47
#